data_367f3ea8e5e606bf36061d4d8bf502a5
#
_entry.id   367f3ea8e5e606bf36061d4d8bf502a5
#
_cell.length_a   1.000
_cell.length_b   1.000
_cell.length_c   1.000
_cell.angle_alpha   90.00
_cell.angle_beta   90.00
_cell.angle_gamma   90.00
#
_symmetry.space_group_name_H-M   'P 1'
#
loop_
_entity.id
_entity.type
_entity.pdbx_description
1 polymer ?
#
loop_
_entity_poly.entity_id
_entity_poly.type
_entity_poly.pdbx_seq_one_letter_code
_entity_poly.pdbx_strand_id
1 'polypeptide(L)'
;KIYEAYSALADNRIKISEDFADVLSSDSAKSYKVMWKDNTYSSTDNATYWQGYAGYPVIGVLILQSKLTVDSTIFEHFSGINWNSLNKKHKRDYRAALLEVFAEKQLSQNQIDAIEEKTQQVFEQLKTLDLTIVRKVK
;
A
#
# COMPACT_ATOMS: atom_id res chain seq x y z
N LYS A 1 5.40 2.66 -0.01
CA LYS A 1 3.99 2.64 0.43
C LYS A 1 3.09 1.96 -0.59
N ILE A 2 3.24 2.28 -1.86
CA ILE A 2 2.44 1.64 -2.92
C ILE A 2 2.78 0.15 -3.01
N TYR A 3 4.06 -0.22 -2.94
CA TYR A 3 4.48 -1.63 -2.97
C TYR A 3 3.94 -2.41 -1.78
N GLU A 4 3.90 -1.80 -0.60
CA GLU A 4 3.32 -2.41 0.58
C GLU A 4 1.81 -2.64 0.42
N ALA A 5 1.13 -1.72 -0.27
CA ALA A 5 -0.29 -1.88 -0.61
C ALA A 5 -0.49 -3.08 -1.57
N TYR A 6 0.38 -3.24 -2.56
CA TYR A 6 0.32 -4.41 -3.45
C TYR A 6 0.41 -5.72 -2.65
N SER A 7 1.34 -5.77 -1.69
CA SER A 7 1.49 -6.95 -0.82
C SER A 7 0.24 -7.22 0.00
N ALA A 8 -0.36 -6.18 0.57
CA ALA A 8 -1.57 -6.33 1.36
C ALA A 8 -2.72 -6.90 0.53
N LEU A 9 -2.82 -6.48 -0.73
CA LEU A 9 -3.82 -7.00 -1.67
C LEU A 9 -3.52 -8.44 -2.07
N ALA A 10 -2.26 -8.75 -2.38
CA ALA A 10 -1.84 -10.10 -2.76
C ALA A 10 -2.10 -11.11 -1.64
N ASP A 11 -1.88 -10.71 -0.38
CA ASP A 11 -2.00 -11.58 0.78
C ASP A 11 -3.39 -11.54 1.43
N ASN A 12 -4.35 -10.88 0.80
CA ASN A 12 -5.73 -10.75 1.30
C ASN A 12 -5.78 -10.20 2.74
N ARG A 13 -4.95 -9.22 3.04
CA ARG A 13 -4.86 -8.63 4.38
C ARG A 13 -5.80 -7.44 4.58
N ILE A 14 -6.62 -7.11 3.59
CA ILE A 14 -7.58 -6.01 3.68
C ILE A 14 -9.00 -6.58 3.70
N LYS A 15 -9.72 -6.32 4.78
CA LYS A 15 -11.14 -6.68 4.90
C LYS A 15 -11.96 -5.40 4.82
N ILE A 16 -12.64 -5.21 3.71
CA ILE A 16 -13.42 -4.00 3.44
C ILE A 16 -14.88 -4.20 3.83
N SER A 17 -15.47 -3.18 4.47
CA SER A 17 -16.88 -3.10 4.82
C SER A 17 -17.49 -1.84 4.19
N GLU A 18 -18.70 -1.46 4.57
CA GLU A 18 -19.38 -0.33 3.93
C GLU A 18 -18.68 1.01 4.14
N ASP A 19 -18.20 1.28 5.35
CA ASP A 19 -17.65 2.58 5.72
C ASP A 19 -16.29 2.49 6.41
N PHE A 20 -15.71 1.29 6.47
CA PHE A 20 -14.37 1.08 7.03
C PHE A 20 -13.72 -0.17 6.45
N ALA A 21 -12.43 -0.29 6.70
CA ALA A 21 -11.67 -1.50 6.37
C ALA A 21 -10.66 -1.78 7.49
N ASP A 22 -10.41 -3.07 7.73
CA ASP A 22 -9.33 -3.52 8.60
C ASP A 22 -8.19 -4.04 7.73
N VAL A 23 -6.97 -3.57 8.01
CA VAL A 23 -5.77 -3.91 7.26
C VAL A 23 -4.75 -4.51 8.23
N LEU A 24 -4.40 -5.78 7.99
CA LEU A 24 -3.41 -6.48 8.80
C LEU A 24 -2.01 -6.20 8.27
N SER A 25 -1.06 -5.92 9.16
CA SER A 25 0.34 -5.69 8.78
C SER A 25 0.98 -6.95 8.19
N SER A 26 2.11 -6.78 7.47
CA SER A 26 2.78 -7.89 6.77
C SER A 26 3.34 -8.96 7.71
N ASP A 27 3.59 -8.62 8.98
CA ASP A 27 4.04 -9.56 10.00
C ASP A 27 2.90 -10.02 10.93
N SER A 28 1.67 -9.64 10.64
CA SER A 28 0.47 -9.92 11.44
C SER A 28 0.49 -9.34 12.85
N ALA A 29 1.44 -8.47 13.16
CA ALA A 29 1.60 -7.93 14.52
C ALA A 29 0.65 -6.76 14.81
N LYS A 30 0.20 -6.06 13.77
CA LYS A 30 -0.65 -4.88 13.91
C LYS A 30 -1.83 -4.96 12.95
N SER A 31 -2.94 -4.34 13.38
CA SER A 31 -4.10 -4.14 12.53
C SER A 31 -4.41 -2.65 12.47
N TYR A 32 -4.63 -2.14 11.28
CA TYR A 32 -4.97 -0.74 11.06
C TYR A 32 -6.42 -0.64 10.62
N LYS A 33 -7.09 0.41 11.05
CA LYS A 33 -8.45 0.70 10.62
C LYS A 33 -8.45 1.92 9.72
N VAL A 34 -8.99 1.75 8.52
CA VAL A 34 -9.22 2.83 7.56
C VAL A 34 -10.70 3.16 7.59
N MET A 35 -11.05 4.42 7.77
CA MET A 35 -12.43 4.88 7.76
C MET A 35 -12.59 5.95 6.70
N TRP A 36 -13.79 6.04 6.12
CA TRP A 36 -14.07 7.07 5.12
C TRP A 36 -15.53 7.50 5.18
N LYS A 37 -15.74 8.71 4.72
CA LYS A 37 -17.05 9.27 4.46
C LYS A 37 -16.90 10.19 3.26
N ASP A 38 -17.61 9.89 2.17
CA ASP A 38 -17.44 10.57 0.89
C ASP A 38 -15.97 10.49 0.46
N ASN A 39 -15.30 11.62 0.22
CA ASN A 39 -13.89 11.66 -0.17
C ASN A 39 -12.93 11.94 0.99
N THR A 40 -13.39 11.80 2.23
CA THR A 40 -12.60 12.04 3.42
C THR A 40 -12.19 10.72 4.05
N TYR A 41 -10.91 10.54 4.29
CA TYR A 41 -10.32 9.28 4.79
C TYR A 41 -9.51 9.52 6.04
N SER A 42 -9.55 8.56 6.95
CA SER A 42 -8.66 8.48 8.10
C SER A 42 -8.13 7.06 8.25
N SER A 43 -6.98 6.93 8.90
CA SER A 43 -6.40 5.61 9.20
C SER A 43 -5.55 5.70 10.45
N THR A 44 -5.42 4.57 11.13
CA THR A 44 -4.62 4.48 12.35
C THR A 44 -3.14 4.23 12.09
N ASP A 45 -2.72 4.02 10.84
CA ASP A 45 -1.31 3.87 10.51
C ASP A 45 -0.55 5.20 10.68
N ASN A 46 0.74 5.11 10.98
CA ASN A 46 1.54 6.28 11.32
C ASN A 46 1.60 7.34 10.23
N ALA A 47 1.75 6.92 8.97
CA ALA A 47 1.84 7.88 7.87
C ALA A 47 0.58 8.70 7.73
N THR A 48 -0.59 8.06 7.81
CA THR A 48 -1.88 8.74 7.66
C THR A 48 -2.22 9.55 8.92
N TYR A 49 -2.11 8.93 10.08
CA TYR A 49 -2.54 9.55 11.34
C TYR A 49 -1.66 10.74 11.72
N TRP A 50 -0.34 10.57 11.69
CA TRP A 50 0.59 11.59 12.17
C TRP A 50 1.10 12.53 11.10
N GLN A 51 1.28 12.05 9.87
CA GLN A 51 1.88 12.83 8.79
C GLN A 51 0.87 13.38 7.79
N GLY A 52 -0.37 12.88 7.82
CA GLY A 52 -1.47 13.43 7.02
C GLY A 52 -1.44 13.09 5.54
N TYR A 53 -0.72 12.05 5.14
CA TYR A 53 -0.76 11.56 3.75
C TYR A 53 -1.14 10.07 3.71
N ALA A 54 -1.60 9.61 2.55
CA ALA A 54 -2.08 8.25 2.41
C ALA A 54 -0.96 7.22 2.64
N GLY A 55 -1.04 6.47 3.74
CA GLY A 55 -0.20 5.31 3.99
C GLY A 55 -0.67 4.12 3.17
N TYR A 56 0.07 3.00 3.23
CA TYR A 56 -0.29 1.84 2.41
C TYR A 56 -1.69 1.28 2.71
N PRO A 57 -2.22 1.33 3.96
CA PRO A 57 -3.58 0.86 4.19
C PRO A 57 -4.63 1.66 3.41
N VAL A 58 -4.49 2.98 3.38
CA VAL A 58 -5.41 3.84 2.60
C VAL A 58 -5.26 3.57 1.11
N ILE A 59 -4.03 3.46 0.62
CA ILE A 59 -3.77 3.17 -0.80
C ILE A 59 -4.40 1.84 -1.21
N GLY A 60 -4.25 0.81 -0.40
CA GLY A 60 -4.87 -0.50 -0.66
C GLY A 60 -6.39 -0.43 -0.73
N VAL A 61 -7.02 0.32 0.18
CA VAL A 61 -8.46 0.54 0.17
C VAL A 61 -8.89 1.28 -1.10
N LEU A 62 -8.16 2.33 -1.49
CA LEU A 62 -8.46 3.08 -2.72
C LEU A 62 -8.40 2.21 -3.96
N ILE A 63 -7.46 1.26 -4.01
CA ILE A 63 -7.37 0.30 -5.11
C ILE A 63 -8.60 -0.61 -5.12
N LEU A 64 -9.00 -1.14 -3.97
CA LEU A 64 -10.19 -2.00 -3.87
C LEU A 64 -11.46 -1.25 -4.22
N GLN A 65 -11.53 0.05 -3.95
CA GLN A 65 -12.67 0.89 -4.29
C GLN A 65 -12.66 1.33 -5.75
N SER A 66 -11.66 0.91 -6.53
CA SER A 66 -11.46 1.31 -7.92
C SER A 66 -11.25 2.82 -8.11
N LYS A 67 -10.80 3.50 -7.08
CA LYS A 67 -10.43 4.92 -7.16
C LYS A 67 -9.02 5.12 -7.69
N LEU A 68 -8.20 4.07 -7.61
CA LEU A 68 -6.90 3.98 -8.27
C LEU A 68 -6.94 2.80 -9.22
N THR A 69 -6.47 3.02 -10.45
CA THR A 69 -6.42 1.96 -11.47
C THR A 69 -5.03 1.34 -11.46
N VAL A 70 -4.98 0.03 -11.21
CA VAL A 70 -3.73 -0.73 -11.14
C VAL A 70 -3.89 -2.04 -11.89
N ASP A 71 -2.85 -2.46 -12.60
CA ASP A 71 -2.80 -3.80 -13.17
C ASP A 71 -2.65 -4.83 -12.05
N SER A 72 -3.72 -5.58 -11.79
CA SER A 72 -3.78 -6.52 -10.66
C SER A 72 -2.78 -7.67 -10.77
N THR A 73 -2.24 -7.94 -11.96
CA THR A 73 -1.22 -8.99 -12.12
C THR A 73 0.09 -8.63 -11.42
N ILE A 74 0.29 -7.36 -11.07
CA ILE A 74 1.47 -6.91 -10.33
C ILE A 74 1.45 -7.46 -8.90
N PHE A 75 0.28 -7.60 -8.30
CA PHE A 75 0.17 -7.92 -6.86
C PHE A 75 0.86 -9.22 -6.51
N GLU A 76 0.77 -10.25 -7.35
CA GLU A 76 1.33 -11.57 -7.05
C GLU A 76 2.85 -11.55 -6.86
N HIS A 77 3.54 -10.58 -7.47
CA HIS A 77 4.99 -10.42 -7.29
C HIS A 77 5.35 -9.93 -5.89
N PHE A 78 4.38 -9.45 -5.13
CA PHE A 78 4.60 -8.88 -3.80
C PHE A 78 3.94 -9.69 -2.68
N SER A 79 3.56 -10.95 -2.97
CA SER A 79 2.97 -11.83 -1.95
C SER A 79 4.03 -12.33 -0.98
N GLY A 80 3.63 -12.55 0.28
CA GLY A 80 4.45 -13.19 1.29
C GLY A 80 5.65 -12.39 1.77
N ILE A 81 5.63 -11.06 1.64
CA ILE A 81 6.75 -10.21 2.04
C ILE A 81 6.50 -9.66 3.45
N ASN A 82 7.44 -9.87 4.36
CA ASN A 82 7.45 -9.23 5.66
C ASN A 82 8.17 -7.88 5.54
N TRP A 83 7.42 -6.83 5.21
CA TRP A 83 7.99 -5.49 5.01
C TRP A 83 8.58 -4.91 6.28
N ASN A 84 8.01 -5.22 7.44
CA ASN A 84 8.50 -4.70 8.71
C ASN A 84 9.93 -5.19 8.97
N SER A 85 10.16 -6.50 8.82
CA SER A 85 11.48 -7.11 8.96
C SER A 85 12.46 -6.56 7.91
N LEU A 86 12.01 -6.48 6.67
CA LEU A 86 12.82 -6.04 5.55
C LEU A 86 13.26 -4.57 5.70
N ASN A 87 12.34 -3.70 6.11
CA ASN A 87 12.63 -2.29 6.32
C ASN A 87 13.59 -2.08 7.50
N LYS A 88 13.48 -2.89 8.56
CA LYS A 88 14.42 -2.86 9.68
C LYS A 88 15.81 -3.30 9.24
N LYS A 89 15.91 -4.37 8.46
CA LYS A 89 17.17 -4.90 7.94
C LYS A 89 17.94 -3.83 7.15
N HIS A 90 17.23 -3.06 6.32
CA HIS A 90 17.81 -2.02 5.49
C HIS A 90 17.81 -0.63 6.15
N LYS A 91 17.50 -0.55 7.45
CA LYS A 91 17.51 0.71 8.23
C LYS A 91 16.65 1.79 7.57
N ARG A 92 15.49 1.40 7.06
CA ARG A 92 14.51 2.26 6.37
C ARG A 92 15.01 2.80 5.03
N ASP A 93 16.02 2.19 4.44
CA ASP A 93 16.34 2.42 3.04
C ASP A 93 15.34 1.63 2.19
N TYR A 94 14.24 2.26 1.83
CA TYR A 94 13.12 1.60 1.14
C TYR A 94 13.51 1.14 -0.26
N ARG A 95 14.41 1.84 -0.92
CA ARG A 95 14.90 1.43 -2.23
C ARG A 95 15.71 0.15 -2.14
N ALA A 96 16.60 0.04 -1.15
CA ALA A 96 17.37 -1.18 -0.92
C ALA A 96 16.45 -2.36 -0.59
N ALA A 97 15.43 -2.14 0.24
CA ALA A 97 14.43 -3.16 0.55
C ALA A 97 13.71 -3.66 -0.71
N LEU A 98 13.29 -2.74 -1.58
CA LEU A 98 12.61 -3.07 -2.83
C LEU A 98 13.51 -3.88 -3.77
N LEU A 99 14.79 -3.50 -3.89
CA LEU A 99 15.73 -4.23 -4.72
C LEU A 99 15.95 -5.66 -4.22
N GLU A 100 15.95 -5.87 -2.90
CA GLU A 100 16.01 -7.21 -2.35
C GLU A 100 14.78 -8.04 -2.73
N VAL A 101 13.60 -7.44 -2.70
CA VAL A 101 12.35 -8.12 -3.13
C VAL A 101 12.46 -8.54 -4.59
N PHE A 102 12.89 -7.65 -5.47
CA PHE A 102 13.04 -7.97 -6.89
C PHE A 102 14.00 -9.14 -7.10
N ALA A 103 15.10 -9.15 -6.35
CA ALA A 103 16.09 -10.25 -6.43
C ALA A 103 15.53 -11.57 -5.93
N GLU A 104 14.84 -11.58 -4.79
CA GLU A 104 14.23 -12.78 -4.23
C GLU A 104 13.15 -13.37 -5.13
N LYS A 105 12.37 -12.53 -5.75
CA LYS A 105 11.31 -12.95 -6.68
C LYS A 105 11.85 -13.30 -8.05
N GLN A 106 13.15 -13.13 -8.27
CA GLN A 106 13.82 -13.44 -9.53
C GLN A 106 13.20 -12.74 -10.75
N LEU A 107 12.84 -11.48 -10.56
CA LEU A 107 12.21 -10.70 -11.62
C LEU A 107 13.26 -10.26 -12.64
N SER A 108 12.88 -10.36 -13.92
CA SER A 108 13.73 -9.85 -15.01
C SER A 108 13.75 -8.32 -15.00
N GLN A 109 14.75 -7.73 -15.66
CA GLN A 109 14.82 -6.27 -15.78
C GLN A 109 13.59 -5.72 -16.49
N ASN A 110 13.07 -6.42 -17.49
CA ASN A 110 11.84 -6.00 -18.18
C ASN A 110 10.63 -6.00 -17.25
N GLN A 111 10.52 -7.00 -16.39
CA GLN A 111 9.44 -7.06 -15.39
C GLN A 111 9.57 -5.93 -14.39
N ILE A 112 10.78 -5.67 -13.89
CA ILE A 112 11.05 -4.58 -12.94
C ILE A 112 10.69 -3.23 -13.57
N ASP A 113 11.12 -2.98 -14.80
CA ASP A 113 10.82 -1.73 -15.49
C ASP A 113 9.32 -1.52 -15.68
N ALA A 114 8.59 -2.57 -16.05
CA ALA A 114 7.13 -2.51 -16.20
C ALA A 114 6.44 -2.23 -14.86
N ILE A 115 6.88 -2.87 -13.78
CA ILE A 115 6.33 -2.66 -12.45
C ILE A 115 6.58 -1.22 -11.99
N GLU A 116 7.80 -0.72 -12.17
CA GLU A 116 8.14 0.64 -11.75
C GLU A 116 7.37 1.69 -12.56
N GLU A 117 7.20 1.48 -13.87
CA GLU A 117 6.41 2.38 -14.70
C GLU A 117 4.96 2.43 -14.25
N LYS A 118 4.34 1.28 -14.01
CA LYS A 118 2.94 1.21 -13.57
C LYS A 118 2.78 1.77 -12.17
N THR A 119 3.75 1.57 -11.30
CA THR A 119 3.74 2.15 -9.95
C THR A 119 3.85 3.67 -9.99
N GLN A 120 4.66 4.21 -10.91
CA GLN A 120 4.72 5.66 -11.11
C GLN A 120 3.37 6.20 -11.58
N GLN A 121 2.66 5.48 -12.42
CA GLN A 121 1.31 5.87 -12.86
C GLN A 121 0.33 5.90 -11.68
N VAL A 122 0.40 4.92 -10.76
CA VAL A 122 -0.42 4.90 -9.55
C VAL A 122 -0.10 6.12 -8.68
N PHE A 123 1.18 6.43 -8.51
CA PHE A 123 1.62 7.61 -7.76
C PHE A 123 1.05 8.90 -8.34
N GLU A 124 1.08 9.05 -9.67
CA GLU A 124 0.50 10.22 -10.34
C GLU A 124 -1.02 10.30 -10.14
N GLN A 125 -1.72 9.18 -10.24
CA GLN A 125 -3.16 9.12 -9.95
C GLN A 125 -3.44 9.57 -8.52
N LEU A 126 -2.66 9.08 -7.56
CA LEU A 126 -2.82 9.41 -6.14
C LEU A 126 -2.65 10.90 -5.89
N LYS A 127 -1.69 11.53 -6.56
CA LYS A 127 -1.43 12.98 -6.44
C LYS A 127 -2.60 13.83 -6.94
N THR A 128 -3.32 13.35 -7.94
CA THR A 128 -4.43 14.09 -8.56
C THR A 128 -5.79 13.70 -8.02
N LEU A 129 -5.85 12.67 -7.18
CA LEU A 129 -7.10 12.16 -6.62
C LEU A 129 -7.70 13.19 -5.65
N ASP A 130 -8.98 13.50 -5.83
CA ASP A 130 -9.70 14.41 -4.96
C ASP A 130 -10.11 13.69 -3.68
N LEU A 131 -9.22 13.71 -2.69
CA LEU A 131 -9.52 13.17 -1.37
C LEU A 131 -8.89 14.03 -0.28
N THR A 132 -9.48 13.96 0.91
CA THR A 132 -9.00 14.67 2.10
C THR A 132 -8.60 13.64 3.15
N ILE A 133 -7.43 13.83 3.75
CA ILE A 133 -6.95 13.00 4.84
C ILE A 133 -7.17 13.74 6.16
N VAL A 134 -7.84 13.09 7.10
CA VAL A 134 -8.07 13.64 8.45
C VAL A 134 -7.60 12.60 9.48
N ARG A 135 -7.44 13.04 10.73
CA ARG A 135 -7.06 12.11 11.80
C ARG A 135 -8.17 11.15 12.18
N LYS A 136 -9.42 11.61 12.11
CA LYS A 136 -10.57 10.78 12.42
C LYS A 136 -11.78 11.25 11.62
N VAL A 137 -12.36 10.33 10.88
CA VAL A 137 -13.62 10.56 10.17
C VAL A 137 -14.75 10.59 11.18
N LYS A 138 -15.61 11.61 11.10
CA LYS A 138 -16.75 11.80 12.01
C LYS A 138 -18.04 11.24 11.43
#